data_51598cd97179030509fc5b79f65b8a9f
#
_entry.id   51598cd97179030509fc5b79f65b8a9f
#
_cell.length_a   1.000
_cell.length_b   1.000
_cell.length_c   1.000
_cell.angle_alpha   90.00
_cell.angle_beta   90.00
_cell.angle_gamma   90.00
#
_symmetry.space_group_name_H-M   'P 1'
#
loop_
_entity.id
_entity.type
_entity.pdbx_description
1 polymer ?
#
loop_
_entity_poly.entity_id
_entity_poly.type
_entity_poly.pdbx_seq_one_letter_code
_entity_poly.pdbx_strand_id
1 'polypeptide(L)'
;MPTIDRDGVKIQYEVHGSGPALLLTHGYSSTSAMWKGQIEALSKHHRLVVWDMRGHGQSDYPDDPAAYSEALTVADMAALLDAIGAETAIVGGLSLGGYMSLAFYRTHPDRVRALLIIDTGPGFKKDDARAAWNRRAHETGDRFEREGLAALQSGSRERSTVSHRDATGLARAARGMLAQRDARVIESLADIKAPSLVVVGAEDVPFLAASDYMAAKIPGAKKAVIAAAGHAVNIDQPQAFIDAVLPFLESLPRNAPAESLSQS
;
A
#
# COMPACT_ATOMS: atom_id res chain seq x y z
N MET A 1 -12.96 -0.64 -16.54
CA MET A 1 -12.55 -0.13 -15.22
C MET A 1 -12.10 1.31 -15.40
N PRO A 2 -12.38 2.22 -14.45
CA PRO A 2 -11.94 3.61 -14.56
C PRO A 2 -10.42 3.73 -14.49
N THR A 3 -9.90 4.78 -15.14
CA THR A 3 -8.48 5.15 -15.11
C THR A 3 -8.35 6.64 -14.85
N ILE A 4 -7.26 7.05 -14.22
CA ILE A 4 -6.79 8.45 -14.26
C ILE A 4 -5.58 8.54 -15.17
N ASP A 5 -5.42 9.68 -15.83
CA ASP A 5 -4.20 10.00 -16.60
C ASP A 5 -3.22 10.76 -15.71
N ARG A 6 -1.99 10.28 -15.69
CA ARG A 6 -0.88 10.86 -14.93
C ARG A 6 0.29 11.16 -15.86
N ASP A 7 0.20 12.30 -16.57
CA ASP A 7 1.19 12.73 -17.55
C ASP A 7 1.41 11.66 -18.65
N GLY A 8 0.29 11.16 -19.22
CA GLY A 8 0.28 10.13 -20.23
C GLY A 8 0.39 8.69 -19.73
N VAL A 9 0.47 8.48 -18.41
CA VAL A 9 0.44 7.15 -17.79
C VAL A 9 -0.94 6.91 -17.19
N LYS A 10 -1.66 5.92 -17.70
CA LYS A 10 -2.98 5.54 -17.21
C LYS A 10 -2.86 4.64 -15.98
N ILE A 11 -3.44 5.10 -14.88
CA ILE A 11 -3.51 4.36 -13.61
C ILE A 11 -4.92 3.81 -13.45
N GLN A 12 -5.04 2.49 -13.38
CA GLN A 12 -6.32 1.80 -13.21
C GLN A 12 -6.70 1.74 -11.73
N TYR A 13 -7.98 1.93 -11.44
CA TYR A 13 -8.52 1.80 -10.10
C TYR A 13 -9.97 1.30 -10.10
N GLU A 14 -10.44 0.88 -8.95
CA GLU A 14 -11.83 0.51 -8.71
C GLU A 14 -12.33 1.23 -7.46
N VAL A 15 -13.62 1.57 -7.45
CA VAL A 15 -14.30 2.19 -6.31
C VAL A 15 -15.48 1.33 -5.91
N HIS A 16 -15.55 0.95 -4.65
CA HIS A 16 -16.60 0.11 -4.10
C HIS A 16 -17.23 0.77 -2.87
N GLY A 17 -18.56 0.78 -2.79
CA GLY A 17 -19.31 1.33 -1.67
C GLY A 17 -19.34 2.86 -1.63
N SER A 18 -19.67 3.40 -0.48
CA SER A 18 -19.81 4.83 -0.23
C SER A 18 -19.40 5.18 1.21
N GLY A 19 -19.24 6.48 1.51
CA GLY A 19 -18.83 6.96 2.82
C GLY A 19 -17.39 7.48 2.84
N PRO A 20 -16.70 7.45 4.00
CA PRO A 20 -15.31 7.89 4.12
C PRO A 20 -14.40 7.11 3.18
N ALA A 21 -13.46 7.81 2.51
CA ALA A 21 -12.54 7.17 1.58
C ALA A 21 -11.54 6.26 2.33
N LEU A 22 -11.32 5.07 1.76
CA LEU A 22 -10.32 4.10 2.18
C LEU A 22 -9.52 3.69 0.95
N LEU A 23 -8.26 4.12 0.86
CA LEU A 23 -7.35 3.79 -0.24
C LEU A 23 -6.45 2.63 0.18
N LEU A 24 -6.53 1.51 -0.53
CA LEU A 24 -5.67 0.34 -0.30
C LEU A 24 -4.74 0.08 -1.48
N THR A 25 -3.44 0.06 -1.19
CA THR A 25 -2.37 -0.17 -2.16
C THR A 25 -1.82 -1.59 -2.01
N HIS A 26 -1.67 -2.28 -3.14
CA HIS A 26 -1.17 -3.65 -3.19
C HIS A 26 0.34 -3.75 -2.95
N GLY A 27 0.83 -4.97 -2.69
CA GLY A 27 2.25 -5.28 -2.57
C GLY A 27 2.98 -5.31 -3.92
N TYR A 28 4.32 -5.28 -3.88
CA TYR A 28 5.14 -5.41 -5.09
C TYR A 28 4.80 -6.72 -5.83
N SER A 29 4.68 -6.62 -7.15
CA SER A 29 4.29 -7.71 -8.07
C SER A 29 2.93 -8.37 -7.75
N SER A 30 2.07 -7.68 -7.02
CA SER A 30 0.65 -7.99 -6.87
C SER A 30 -0.21 -7.01 -7.68
N THR A 31 -1.52 -7.00 -7.49
CA THR A 31 -2.48 -6.08 -8.11
C THR A 31 -3.62 -5.77 -7.14
N SER A 32 -4.51 -4.85 -7.51
CA SER A 32 -5.76 -4.57 -6.79
C SER A 32 -6.58 -5.81 -6.48
N ALA A 33 -6.48 -6.86 -7.31
CA ALA A 33 -7.20 -8.12 -7.14
C ALA A 33 -6.89 -8.84 -5.81
N MET A 34 -5.75 -8.56 -5.17
CA MET A 34 -5.44 -9.13 -3.86
C MET A 34 -6.44 -8.75 -2.77
N TRP A 35 -7.16 -7.63 -2.96
CA TRP A 35 -8.16 -7.13 -2.01
C TRP A 35 -9.56 -7.71 -2.21
N LYS A 36 -9.75 -8.60 -3.21
CA LYS A 36 -11.07 -9.13 -3.58
C LYS A 36 -11.84 -9.71 -2.37
N GLY A 37 -11.14 -10.41 -1.47
CA GLY A 37 -11.75 -10.99 -0.26
C GLY A 37 -12.20 -9.97 0.79
N GLN A 38 -11.74 -8.72 0.69
CA GLN A 38 -12.04 -7.64 1.64
C GLN A 38 -13.08 -6.66 1.13
N ILE A 39 -13.35 -6.64 -0.18
CA ILE A 39 -14.21 -5.63 -0.83
C ILE A 39 -15.58 -5.59 -0.16
N GLU A 40 -16.26 -6.74 -0.02
CA GLU A 40 -17.61 -6.77 0.54
C GLU A 40 -17.68 -6.20 1.96
N ALA A 41 -16.75 -6.61 2.82
CA ALA A 41 -16.76 -6.17 4.22
C ALA A 41 -16.41 -4.68 4.37
N LEU A 42 -15.35 -4.22 3.68
CA LEU A 42 -14.85 -2.85 3.82
C LEU A 42 -15.74 -1.82 3.13
N SER A 43 -16.37 -2.18 1.99
CA SER A 43 -17.24 -1.27 1.24
C SER A 43 -18.62 -1.04 1.87
N LYS A 44 -19.00 -1.79 2.90
CA LYS A 44 -20.27 -1.56 3.62
C LYS A 44 -20.33 -0.17 4.27
N HIS A 45 -19.20 0.34 4.74
CA HIS A 45 -19.13 1.58 5.50
C HIS A 45 -18.08 2.57 4.97
N HIS A 46 -17.37 2.20 3.89
CA HIS A 46 -16.31 3.03 3.29
C HIS A 46 -16.46 3.06 1.77
N ARG A 47 -16.04 4.17 1.19
CA ARG A 47 -15.76 4.25 -0.23
C ARG A 47 -14.35 3.69 -0.44
N LEU A 48 -14.28 2.37 -0.63
CA LEU A 48 -13.05 1.63 -0.83
C LEU A 48 -12.50 1.88 -2.23
N VAL A 49 -11.26 2.30 -2.32
CA VAL A 49 -10.50 2.45 -3.55
C VAL A 49 -9.35 1.45 -3.54
N VAL A 50 -9.31 0.60 -4.55
CA VAL A 50 -8.19 -0.31 -4.84
C VAL A 50 -7.66 -0.01 -6.23
N TRP A 51 -6.38 -0.14 -6.47
CA TRP A 51 -5.75 0.33 -7.69
C TRP A 51 -4.48 -0.45 -8.03
N ASP A 52 -4.05 -0.39 -9.27
CA ASP A 52 -2.83 -1.00 -9.75
C ASP A 52 -1.73 0.06 -9.89
N MET A 53 -0.60 -0.12 -9.21
CA MET A 53 0.56 0.76 -9.36
C MET A 53 1.12 0.68 -10.80
N ARG A 54 1.90 1.69 -11.20
CA ARG A 54 2.63 1.69 -12.48
C ARG A 54 3.40 0.38 -12.66
N GLY A 55 3.35 -0.20 -13.86
CA GLY A 55 3.99 -1.47 -14.19
C GLY A 55 3.34 -2.70 -13.56
N HIS A 56 2.13 -2.56 -13.01
CA HIS A 56 1.37 -3.66 -12.42
C HIS A 56 -0.02 -3.75 -13.02
N GLY A 57 -0.55 -4.98 -13.09
CA GLY A 57 -1.93 -5.27 -13.46
C GLY A 57 -2.39 -4.59 -14.76
N GLN A 58 -3.43 -3.78 -14.65
CA GLN A 58 -4.07 -3.10 -15.78
C GLN A 58 -3.60 -1.64 -15.96
N SER A 59 -2.78 -1.11 -15.05
CA SER A 59 -2.14 0.20 -15.23
C SER A 59 -1.11 0.17 -16.35
N ASP A 60 -0.68 1.34 -16.82
CA ASP A 60 0.34 1.42 -17.86
C ASP A 60 1.73 1.01 -17.37
N TYR A 61 2.54 0.60 -18.32
CA TYR A 61 3.90 0.09 -18.15
C TYR A 61 4.88 1.03 -18.88
N PRO A 62 5.17 2.23 -18.33
CA PRO A 62 6.07 3.17 -18.98
C PRO A 62 7.43 2.56 -19.30
N ASP A 63 7.99 2.91 -20.48
CA ASP A 63 9.31 2.41 -20.87
C ASP A 63 10.44 3.14 -20.16
N ASP A 64 10.24 4.37 -19.74
CA ASP A 64 11.22 5.13 -18.99
C ASP A 64 11.32 4.61 -17.54
N PRO A 65 12.48 4.11 -17.10
CA PRO A 65 12.70 3.71 -15.71
C PRO A 65 12.46 4.84 -14.69
N ALA A 66 12.64 6.11 -15.08
CA ALA A 66 12.39 7.25 -14.22
C ALA A 66 10.89 7.43 -13.88
N ALA A 67 9.99 6.78 -14.64
CA ALA A 67 8.56 6.76 -14.33
C ALA A 67 8.20 5.88 -13.11
N TYR A 68 9.17 5.19 -12.52
CA TYR A 68 8.98 4.31 -11.37
C TYR A 68 9.73 4.85 -10.16
N SER A 69 9.00 5.39 -9.19
CA SER A 69 9.62 5.89 -7.95
C SER A 69 8.62 6.00 -6.80
N GLU A 70 9.11 6.05 -5.56
CA GLU A 70 8.31 6.39 -4.38
C GLU A 70 7.52 7.68 -4.60
N ALA A 71 8.18 8.74 -5.06
CA ALA A 71 7.56 10.04 -5.22
C ALA A 71 6.40 10.02 -6.24
N LEU A 72 6.57 9.33 -7.37
CA LEU A 72 5.51 9.20 -8.38
C LEU A 72 4.36 8.31 -7.87
N THR A 73 4.65 7.24 -7.13
CA THR A 73 3.62 6.40 -6.51
C THR A 73 2.79 7.21 -5.51
N VAL A 74 3.44 7.99 -4.65
CA VAL A 74 2.76 8.91 -3.71
C VAL A 74 1.92 9.94 -4.45
N ALA A 75 2.42 10.51 -5.55
CA ALA A 75 1.67 11.46 -6.38
C ALA A 75 0.46 10.79 -7.07
N ASP A 76 0.58 9.54 -7.50
CA ASP A 76 -0.54 8.77 -8.06
C ASP A 76 -1.62 8.51 -7.00
N MET A 77 -1.23 8.18 -5.75
CA MET A 77 -2.17 8.04 -4.63
C MET A 77 -2.94 9.34 -4.36
N ALA A 78 -2.26 10.48 -4.38
CA ALA A 78 -2.91 11.79 -4.22
C ALA A 78 -3.92 12.05 -5.35
N ALA A 79 -3.53 11.80 -6.59
CA ALA A 79 -4.39 11.99 -7.76
C ALA A 79 -5.61 11.06 -7.78
N LEU A 80 -5.49 9.83 -7.24
CA LEU A 80 -6.64 8.94 -7.05
C LEU A 80 -7.64 9.52 -6.05
N LEU A 81 -7.17 10.09 -4.94
CA LEU A 81 -8.05 10.77 -3.98
C LEU A 81 -8.74 11.98 -4.60
N ASP A 82 -8.02 12.76 -5.41
CA ASP A 82 -8.58 13.91 -6.12
C ASP A 82 -9.64 13.47 -7.14
N ALA A 83 -9.37 12.41 -7.90
CA ALA A 83 -10.30 11.86 -8.90
C ALA A 83 -11.63 11.39 -8.31
N ILE A 84 -11.63 10.95 -7.06
CA ILE A 84 -12.86 10.58 -6.36
C ILE A 84 -13.42 11.73 -5.50
N GLY A 85 -12.83 12.93 -5.52
CA GLY A 85 -13.27 14.07 -4.71
C GLY A 85 -13.10 13.85 -3.21
N ALA A 86 -12.07 13.11 -2.77
CA ALA A 86 -11.79 12.88 -1.37
C ALA A 86 -10.67 13.80 -0.88
N GLU A 87 -11.01 14.77 -0.03
CA GLU A 87 -10.00 15.64 0.62
C GLU A 87 -9.10 14.84 1.55
N THR A 88 -9.67 13.89 2.27
CA THR A 88 -8.96 13.03 3.21
C THR A 88 -9.37 11.58 3.06
N ALA A 89 -8.48 10.65 3.42
CA ALA A 89 -8.74 9.22 3.38
C ALA A 89 -8.07 8.46 4.53
N ILE A 90 -8.57 7.27 4.81
CA ILE A 90 -7.81 6.23 5.47
C ILE A 90 -6.90 5.64 4.38
N VAL A 91 -5.61 5.58 4.63
CA VAL A 91 -4.62 5.12 3.65
C VAL A 91 -3.93 3.88 4.20
N GLY A 92 -3.85 2.85 3.37
CA GLY A 92 -3.22 1.62 3.79
C GLY A 92 -2.72 0.78 2.62
N GLY A 93 -2.05 -0.30 2.95
CA GLY A 93 -1.55 -1.23 1.96
C GLY A 93 -0.70 -2.33 2.58
N LEU A 94 -0.41 -3.32 1.75
CA LEU A 94 0.40 -4.48 2.12
C LEU A 94 1.81 -4.34 1.53
N SER A 95 2.82 -4.69 2.33
CA SER A 95 4.22 -4.76 1.86
C SER A 95 4.67 -3.42 1.25
N LEU A 96 5.02 -3.37 -0.04
CA LEU A 96 5.34 -2.11 -0.73
C LEU A 96 4.21 -1.08 -0.57
N GLY A 97 2.95 -1.50 -0.67
CA GLY A 97 1.79 -0.62 -0.47
C GLY A 97 1.73 -0.02 0.93
N GLY A 98 2.11 -0.78 1.95
CA GLY A 98 2.22 -0.30 3.33
C GLY A 98 3.35 0.72 3.49
N TYR A 99 4.51 0.47 2.89
CA TYR A 99 5.61 1.43 2.85
C TYR A 99 5.20 2.73 2.11
N MET A 100 4.52 2.61 0.97
CA MET A 100 4.02 3.77 0.22
C MET A 100 2.97 4.56 1.00
N SER A 101 2.17 3.90 1.86
CA SER A 101 1.22 4.57 2.75
C SER A 101 1.92 5.42 3.81
N LEU A 102 3.04 4.94 4.37
CA LEU A 102 3.89 5.74 5.26
C LEU A 102 4.55 6.91 4.52
N ALA A 103 5.06 6.69 3.32
CA ALA A 103 5.63 7.74 2.47
C ALA A 103 4.56 8.79 2.07
N PHE A 104 3.34 8.35 1.82
CA PHE A 104 2.20 9.23 1.55
C PHE A 104 1.89 10.11 2.77
N TYR A 105 1.80 9.53 3.96
CA TYR A 105 1.59 10.30 5.18
C TYR A 105 2.67 11.36 5.38
N ARG A 106 3.94 10.99 5.20
CA ARG A 106 5.06 11.93 5.33
C ARG A 106 4.95 13.13 4.38
N THR A 107 4.40 12.91 3.19
CA THR A 107 4.29 13.95 2.15
C THR A 107 2.99 14.75 2.26
N HIS A 108 1.90 14.09 2.66
CA HIS A 108 0.54 14.64 2.71
C HIS A 108 -0.15 14.32 4.05
N PRO A 109 0.39 14.73 5.20
CA PRO A 109 -0.15 14.36 6.50
C PRO A 109 -1.61 14.80 6.69
N ASP A 110 -1.98 15.96 6.14
CA ASP A 110 -3.33 16.53 6.24
C ASP A 110 -4.37 15.77 5.39
N ARG A 111 -3.92 14.91 4.46
CA ARG A 111 -4.77 14.06 3.63
C ARG A 111 -5.08 12.71 4.28
N VAL A 112 -4.43 12.37 5.42
CA VAL A 112 -4.53 11.04 6.04
C VAL A 112 -5.27 11.08 7.36
N ARG A 113 -6.42 10.41 7.40
CA ARG A 113 -7.25 10.26 8.60
C ARG A 113 -6.77 9.16 9.54
N ALA A 114 -6.26 8.08 8.96
CA ALA A 114 -5.70 6.94 9.67
C ALA A 114 -4.82 6.11 8.72
N LEU A 115 -3.95 5.27 9.29
CA LEU A 115 -3.09 4.37 8.56
C LEU A 115 -3.41 2.90 8.85
N LEU A 116 -3.47 2.08 7.79
CA LEU A 116 -3.46 0.61 7.84
C LEU A 116 -2.13 0.10 7.25
N ILE A 117 -1.21 -0.32 8.13
CA ILE A 117 0.16 -0.69 7.79
C ILE A 117 0.25 -2.22 7.88
N ILE A 118 0.31 -2.91 6.73
CA ILE A 118 0.08 -4.35 6.66
C ILE A 118 1.32 -5.06 6.11
N ASP A 119 1.85 -6.05 6.85
CA ASP A 119 2.98 -6.92 6.46
C ASP A 119 4.12 -6.14 5.77
N THR A 120 4.63 -5.10 6.42
CA THR A 120 5.63 -4.20 5.84
C THR A 120 6.66 -3.74 6.85
N GLY A 121 7.68 -3.05 6.36
CA GLY A 121 8.64 -2.32 7.16
C GLY A 121 8.73 -0.85 6.74
N PRO A 122 9.21 0.03 7.62
CA PRO A 122 9.30 1.47 7.36
C PRO A 122 10.58 1.87 6.60
N GLY A 123 11.35 0.91 6.13
CA GLY A 123 12.66 1.13 5.55
C GLY A 123 13.82 0.99 6.54
N PHE A 124 14.98 1.49 6.16
CA PHE A 124 16.23 1.29 6.90
C PHE A 124 16.92 2.62 7.21
N LYS A 125 17.29 2.83 8.49
CA LYS A 125 18.08 3.99 8.92
C LYS A 125 19.54 3.90 8.47
N LYS A 126 20.11 2.68 8.57
CA LYS A 126 21.52 2.46 8.26
C LYS A 126 21.70 2.30 6.75
N ASP A 127 22.70 2.99 6.21
CA ASP A 127 22.99 2.99 4.78
C ASP A 127 23.39 1.61 4.26
N ASP A 128 24.14 0.84 5.04
CA ASP A 128 24.54 -0.53 4.70
C ASP A 128 23.35 -1.48 4.60
N ALA A 129 22.41 -1.40 5.54
CA ALA A 129 21.18 -2.20 5.53
C ALA A 129 20.28 -1.81 4.34
N ARG A 130 20.15 -0.50 4.07
CA ARG A 130 19.41 0.01 2.91
C ARG A 130 20.07 -0.41 1.60
N ALA A 131 21.40 -0.35 1.52
CA ALA A 131 22.13 -0.83 0.35
C ALA A 131 21.96 -2.35 0.13
N ALA A 132 21.92 -3.14 1.21
CA ALA A 132 21.64 -4.57 1.11
C ALA A 132 20.21 -4.85 0.60
N TRP A 133 19.21 -4.10 1.07
CA TRP A 133 17.86 -4.17 0.55
C TRP A 133 17.80 -3.80 -0.93
N ASN A 134 18.46 -2.71 -1.32
CA ASN A 134 18.47 -2.24 -2.71
C ASN A 134 19.11 -3.23 -3.65
N ARG A 135 20.19 -3.92 -3.23
CA ARG A 135 20.75 -5.02 -4.03
C ARG A 135 19.70 -6.11 -4.29
N ARG A 136 18.95 -6.54 -3.27
CA ARG A 136 17.88 -7.52 -3.45
C ARG A 136 16.75 -7.02 -4.38
N ALA A 137 16.42 -5.73 -4.29
CA ALA A 137 15.45 -5.12 -5.20
C ALA A 137 15.95 -5.15 -6.65
N HIS A 138 17.21 -4.84 -6.89
CA HIS A 138 17.83 -4.94 -8.22
C HIS A 138 17.89 -6.40 -8.71
N GLU A 139 18.34 -7.34 -7.88
CA GLU A 139 18.35 -8.78 -8.20
C GLU A 139 16.95 -9.29 -8.55
N THR A 140 15.92 -8.77 -7.88
CA THR A 140 14.53 -9.06 -8.22
C THR A 140 14.17 -8.54 -9.61
N GLY A 141 14.60 -7.33 -9.95
CA GLY A 141 14.43 -6.78 -11.30
C GLY A 141 15.13 -7.63 -12.35
N ASP A 142 16.39 -7.99 -12.11
CA ASP A 142 17.19 -8.85 -13.01
C ASP A 142 16.54 -10.22 -13.21
N ARG A 143 15.91 -10.74 -12.15
CA ARG A 143 15.18 -11.99 -12.22
C ARG A 143 13.96 -11.90 -13.14
N PHE A 144 13.15 -10.82 -13.03
CA PHE A 144 12.02 -10.60 -13.93
C PHE A 144 12.45 -10.41 -15.39
N GLU A 145 13.58 -9.76 -15.65
CA GLU A 145 14.12 -9.62 -17.01
C GLU A 145 14.57 -10.98 -17.58
N ARG A 146 15.16 -11.84 -16.75
CA ARG A 146 15.67 -13.15 -17.17
C ARG A 146 14.57 -14.21 -17.32
N GLU A 147 13.63 -14.27 -16.36
CA GLU A 147 12.65 -15.35 -16.23
C GLU A 147 11.25 -14.94 -16.72
N GLY A 148 11.04 -13.64 -17.01
CA GLY A 148 9.73 -13.15 -17.36
C GLY A 148 8.72 -13.31 -16.22
N LEU A 149 7.44 -13.43 -16.55
CA LEU A 149 6.37 -13.62 -15.58
C LEU A 149 6.42 -14.97 -14.83
N ALA A 150 7.23 -15.93 -15.28
CA ALA A 150 7.44 -17.19 -14.57
C ALA A 150 8.06 -16.95 -13.18
N ALA A 151 8.80 -15.85 -12.98
CA ALA A 151 9.33 -15.46 -11.69
C ALA A 151 8.25 -15.24 -10.59
N LEU A 152 6.99 -15.05 -10.96
CA LEU A 152 5.87 -14.91 -10.01
C LEU A 152 5.53 -16.23 -9.30
N GLN A 153 5.74 -17.38 -9.93
CA GLN A 153 5.30 -18.69 -9.43
C GLN A 153 5.95 -19.09 -8.10
N SER A 154 7.13 -18.55 -7.79
CA SER A 154 7.83 -18.80 -6.52
C SER A 154 7.51 -17.76 -5.45
N GLY A 155 6.52 -16.90 -5.65
CA GLY A 155 6.11 -15.85 -4.73
C GLY A 155 5.05 -16.30 -3.73
N SER A 156 4.75 -15.42 -2.80
CA SER A 156 3.62 -15.50 -1.89
C SER A 156 2.27 -15.44 -2.64
N ARG A 157 1.17 -15.77 -1.96
CA ARG A 157 -0.14 -15.98 -2.59
C ARG A 157 -0.67 -14.75 -3.34
N GLU A 158 -0.42 -13.54 -2.83
CA GLU A 158 -0.83 -12.29 -3.47
C GLU A 158 -0.17 -12.05 -4.84
N ARG A 159 0.92 -12.76 -5.13
CA ARG A 159 1.68 -12.67 -6.37
C ARG A 159 1.34 -13.77 -7.37
N SER A 160 1.10 -14.98 -6.86
CA SER A 160 0.86 -16.17 -7.70
C SER A 160 -0.55 -16.22 -8.30
N THR A 161 -1.49 -15.43 -7.79
CA THR A 161 -2.90 -15.43 -8.20
C THR A 161 -3.30 -14.25 -9.10
N VAL A 162 -2.36 -13.38 -9.42
CA VAL A 162 -2.60 -12.18 -10.24
C VAL A 162 -1.95 -12.27 -11.60
N SER A 163 -2.42 -11.47 -12.53
CA SER A 163 -1.84 -11.38 -13.88
C SER A 163 -1.29 -9.99 -14.15
N HIS A 164 -0.17 -9.96 -14.86
CA HIS A 164 0.48 -8.74 -15.33
C HIS A 164 0.62 -8.77 -16.84
N ARG A 165 0.75 -7.59 -17.45
CA ARG A 165 0.90 -7.45 -18.90
C ARG A 165 2.24 -8.01 -19.38
N ASP A 166 3.31 -7.64 -18.67
CA ASP A 166 4.66 -8.14 -18.92
C ASP A 166 5.54 -8.04 -17.64
N ALA A 167 6.71 -8.63 -17.71
CA ALA A 167 7.66 -8.63 -16.60
C ALA A 167 8.54 -7.37 -16.55
N THR A 168 8.63 -6.61 -17.64
CA THR A 168 9.54 -5.46 -17.74
C THR A 168 9.08 -4.34 -16.80
N GLY A 169 7.77 -4.11 -16.71
CA GLY A 169 7.21 -3.16 -15.74
C GLY A 169 7.53 -3.55 -14.30
N LEU A 170 7.44 -4.84 -13.97
CA LEU A 170 7.80 -5.35 -12.64
C LEU A 170 9.30 -5.18 -12.35
N ALA A 171 10.17 -5.42 -13.34
CA ALA A 171 11.61 -5.20 -13.20
C ALA A 171 11.94 -3.73 -12.92
N ARG A 172 11.31 -2.80 -13.64
CA ARG A 172 11.46 -1.35 -13.42
C ARG A 172 10.91 -0.93 -12.05
N ALA A 173 9.75 -1.45 -11.67
CA ALA A 173 9.15 -1.19 -10.36
C ALA A 173 10.03 -1.70 -9.20
N ALA A 174 10.69 -2.85 -9.35
CA ALA A 174 11.65 -3.33 -8.36
C ALA A 174 12.79 -2.31 -8.13
N ARG A 175 13.38 -1.83 -9.21
CA ARG A 175 14.52 -0.91 -9.14
C ARG A 175 14.14 0.52 -8.70
N GLY A 176 12.92 0.97 -9.02
CA GLY A 176 12.49 2.35 -8.79
C GLY A 176 11.56 2.54 -7.58
N MET A 177 10.72 1.55 -7.28
CA MET A 177 9.70 1.64 -6.24
C MET A 177 10.01 0.78 -5.01
N LEU A 178 10.51 -0.45 -5.21
CA LEU A 178 10.89 -1.33 -4.11
C LEU A 178 12.24 -0.93 -3.50
N ALA A 179 13.19 -0.44 -4.30
CA ALA A 179 14.43 0.14 -3.82
C ALA A 179 14.17 1.44 -3.04
N GLN A 180 14.91 1.65 -1.98
CA GLN A 180 14.75 2.79 -1.08
C GLN A 180 15.89 3.79 -1.26
N ARG A 181 15.55 5.08 -1.38
CA ARG A 181 16.55 6.15 -1.61
C ARG A 181 17.23 6.59 -0.33
N ASP A 182 16.48 6.70 0.77
CA ASP A 182 16.94 7.31 2.01
C ASP A 182 16.18 6.77 3.23
N ALA A 183 16.40 7.37 4.39
CA ALA A 183 15.81 6.98 5.66
C ALA A 183 14.57 7.80 6.07
N ARG A 184 14.11 8.74 5.22
CA ARG A 184 13.09 9.73 5.63
C ARG A 184 11.79 9.10 6.11
N VAL A 185 11.35 7.97 5.53
CA VAL A 185 10.12 7.29 5.94
C VAL A 185 10.26 6.71 7.35
N ILE A 186 11.33 5.95 7.64
CA ILE A 186 11.54 5.38 8.98
C ILE A 186 11.81 6.47 10.04
N GLU A 187 12.41 7.58 9.66
CA GLU A 187 12.70 8.70 10.56
C GLU A 187 11.43 9.48 10.92
N SER A 188 10.45 9.55 10.03
CA SER A 188 9.19 10.27 10.26
C SER A 188 8.16 9.52 11.13
N LEU A 189 8.42 8.28 11.54
CA LEU A 189 7.43 7.49 12.28
C LEU A 189 6.96 8.15 13.59
N ALA A 190 7.85 8.82 14.32
CA ALA A 190 7.51 9.49 15.56
C ALA A 190 6.64 10.76 15.37
N ASP A 191 6.60 11.29 14.15
CA ASP A 191 5.82 12.48 13.80
C ASP A 191 4.40 12.13 13.32
N ILE A 192 4.08 10.83 13.18
CA ILE A 192 2.77 10.37 12.75
C ILE A 192 1.75 10.65 13.86
N LYS A 193 0.77 11.50 13.56
CA LYS A 193 -0.34 11.87 14.48
C LYS A 193 -1.63 11.13 14.14
N ALA A 194 -1.73 10.56 12.94
CA ALA A 194 -2.90 9.82 12.52
C ALA A 194 -3.02 8.50 13.30
N PRO A 195 -4.23 8.13 13.77
CA PRO A 195 -4.47 6.79 14.29
C PRO A 195 -3.93 5.72 13.35
N SER A 196 -3.19 4.75 13.87
CA SER A 196 -2.50 3.76 13.05
C SER A 196 -2.72 2.34 13.57
N LEU A 197 -2.99 1.41 12.66
CA LEU A 197 -3.03 -0.02 12.93
C LEU A 197 -1.94 -0.71 12.12
N VAL A 198 -1.04 -1.39 12.82
CA VAL A 198 -0.02 -2.27 12.23
C VAL A 198 -0.54 -3.69 12.27
N VAL A 199 -0.66 -4.34 11.12
CA VAL A 199 -1.13 -5.73 10.99
C VAL A 199 0.00 -6.58 10.42
N VAL A 200 0.24 -7.74 11.00
CA VAL A 200 1.28 -8.67 10.52
C VAL A 200 0.85 -10.11 10.72
N GLY A 201 1.16 -10.96 9.73
CA GLY A 201 1.01 -12.40 9.86
C GLY A 201 2.03 -12.98 10.86
N ALA A 202 1.59 -13.90 11.72
CA ALA A 202 2.48 -14.53 12.73
C ALA A 202 3.63 -15.32 12.09
N GLU A 203 3.47 -15.76 10.84
CA GLU A 203 4.46 -16.52 10.08
C GLU A 203 5.27 -15.63 9.11
N ASP A 204 4.98 -14.31 9.05
CA ASP A 204 5.76 -13.35 8.26
C ASP A 204 7.01 -12.90 9.02
N VAL A 205 7.88 -13.85 9.32
CA VAL A 205 9.08 -13.68 10.15
C VAL A 205 9.93 -12.47 9.74
N PRO A 206 10.14 -12.16 8.44
CA PRO A 206 10.94 -11.00 8.04
C PRO A 206 10.39 -9.66 8.49
N PHE A 207 9.08 -9.55 8.70
CA PHE A 207 8.41 -8.29 9.05
C PHE A 207 7.92 -8.19 10.49
N LEU A 208 8.03 -9.26 11.31
CA LEU A 208 7.62 -9.21 12.73
C LEU A 208 8.37 -8.11 13.51
N ALA A 209 9.70 -8.09 13.43
CA ALA A 209 10.51 -7.09 14.14
C ALA A 209 10.25 -5.65 13.62
N ALA A 210 10.03 -5.49 12.32
CA ALA A 210 9.68 -4.20 11.74
C ALA A 210 8.30 -3.72 12.20
N SER A 211 7.33 -4.62 12.32
CA SER A 211 5.99 -4.33 12.85
C SER A 211 6.03 -3.93 14.32
N ASP A 212 6.82 -4.62 15.14
CA ASP A 212 7.06 -4.24 16.54
C ASP A 212 7.70 -2.85 16.65
N TYR A 213 8.68 -2.59 15.81
CA TYR A 213 9.35 -1.29 15.75
C TYR A 213 8.37 -0.16 15.38
N MET A 214 7.55 -0.35 14.34
CA MET A 214 6.56 0.65 13.92
C MET A 214 5.51 0.89 15.01
N ALA A 215 4.96 -0.17 15.60
CA ALA A 215 3.99 -0.05 16.68
C ALA A 215 4.53 0.69 17.91
N ALA A 216 5.83 0.51 18.22
CA ALA A 216 6.50 1.21 19.31
C ALA A 216 6.87 2.66 18.98
N LYS A 217 7.11 2.99 17.69
CA LYS A 217 7.58 4.31 17.28
C LYS A 217 6.47 5.27 16.88
N ILE A 218 5.39 4.76 16.31
CA ILE A 218 4.23 5.58 15.94
C ILE A 218 3.39 5.84 17.19
N PRO A 219 3.20 7.10 17.61
CA PRO A 219 2.44 7.42 18.82
C PRO A 219 1.01 6.86 18.77
N GLY A 220 0.64 6.07 19.77
CA GLY A 220 -0.70 5.50 19.89
C GLY A 220 -1.06 4.41 18.88
N ALA A 221 -0.10 3.92 18.11
CA ALA A 221 -0.36 2.83 17.17
C ALA A 221 -0.83 1.56 17.88
N LYS A 222 -1.82 0.90 17.28
CA LYS A 222 -2.25 -0.45 17.67
C LYS A 222 -1.53 -1.48 16.79
N LYS A 223 -1.35 -2.69 17.31
CA LYS A 223 -0.79 -3.81 16.54
C LYS A 223 -1.70 -5.03 16.64
N ALA A 224 -1.92 -5.70 15.51
CA ALA A 224 -2.58 -6.99 15.41
C ALA A 224 -1.64 -8.01 14.76
N VAL A 225 -1.49 -9.16 15.40
CA VAL A 225 -0.76 -10.31 14.87
C VAL A 225 -1.78 -11.39 14.52
N ILE A 226 -1.82 -11.79 13.26
CA ILE A 226 -2.80 -12.76 12.76
C ILE A 226 -2.15 -14.15 12.73
N ALA A 227 -2.68 -15.06 13.54
CA ALA A 227 -2.19 -16.45 13.61
C ALA A 227 -2.36 -17.18 12.27
N ALA A 228 -1.46 -18.12 11.98
CA ALA A 228 -1.47 -18.96 10.78
C ALA A 228 -1.55 -18.15 9.47
N ALA A 229 -0.92 -17.00 9.44
CA ALA A 229 -0.82 -16.13 8.26
C ALA A 229 0.64 -15.74 7.99
N GLY A 230 1.05 -15.82 6.74
CA GLY A 230 2.33 -15.33 6.23
C GLY A 230 2.22 -13.90 5.71
N HIS A 231 3.00 -13.61 4.67
CA HIS A 231 3.11 -12.25 4.09
C HIS A 231 1.84 -11.75 3.39
N ALA A 232 0.92 -12.61 3.01
CA ALA A 232 -0.36 -12.24 2.40
C ALA A 232 -1.50 -12.36 3.42
N VAL A 233 -1.38 -11.70 4.56
CA VAL A 233 -2.25 -11.88 5.73
C VAL A 233 -3.74 -11.78 5.40
N ASN A 234 -4.12 -10.86 4.50
CA ASN A 234 -5.50 -10.65 4.05
C ASN A 234 -6.04 -11.77 3.16
N ILE A 235 -5.16 -12.58 2.56
CA ILE A 235 -5.49 -13.73 1.71
C ILE A 235 -5.40 -15.02 2.52
N ASP A 236 -4.37 -15.15 3.37
CA ASP A 236 -4.14 -16.34 4.17
C ASP A 236 -5.23 -16.54 5.23
N GLN A 237 -5.62 -15.45 5.89
CA GLN A 237 -6.63 -15.43 6.96
C GLN A 237 -7.61 -14.27 6.76
N PRO A 238 -8.46 -14.31 5.71
CA PRO A 238 -9.29 -13.17 5.31
C PRO A 238 -10.29 -12.74 6.40
N GLN A 239 -10.89 -13.68 7.13
CA GLN A 239 -11.83 -13.34 8.19
C GLN A 239 -11.12 -12.75 9.40
N ALA A 240 -10.02 -13.35 9.86
CA ALA A 240 -9.26 -12.84 11.00
C ALA A 240 -8.66 -11.45 10.69
N PHE A 241 -8.26 -11.20 9.43
CA PHE A 241 -7.85 -9.87 8.98
C PHE A 241 -8.98 -8.84 9.10
N ILE A 242 -10.19 -9.18 8.62
CA ILE A 242 -11.37 -8.30 8.72
C ILE A 242 -11.73 -8.07 10.20
N ASP A 243 -11.72 -9.10 11.03
CA ASP A 243 -12.03 -9.00 12.47
C ASP A 243 -11.02 -8.10 13.23
N ALA A 244 -9.79 -8.00 12.76
CA ALA A 244 -8.79 -7.09 13.31
C ALA A 244 -8.94 -5.65 12.79
N VAL A 245 -9.30 -5.47 11.51
CA VAL A 245 -9.32 -4.16 10.85
C VAL A 245 -10.63 -3.40 11.10
N LEU A 246 -11.80 -4.06 11.02
CA LEU A 246 -13.09 -3.36 11.13
C LEU A 246 -13.27 -2.63 12.47
N PRO A 247 -12.96 -3.21 13.65
CA PRO A 247 -13.09 -2.47 14.91
C PRO A 247 -12.20 -1.23 14.99
N PHE A 248 -11.03 -1.27 14.36
CA PHE A 248 -10.17 -0.09 14.26
C PHE A 248 -10.82 0.99 13.39
N LEU A 249 -11.31 0.63 12.20
CA LEU A 249 -11.97 1.57 11.29
C LEU A 249 -13.23 2.20 11.91
N GLU A 250 -14.02 1.40 12.63
CA GLU A 250 -15.23 1.86 13.33
C GLU A 250 -14.92 2.79 14.50
N SER A 251 -13.74 2.64 15.12
CA SER A 251 -13.29 3.51 16.22
C SER A 251 -12.85 4.90 15.78
N LEU A 252 -12.67 5.11 14.48
CA LEU A 252 -12.22 6.40 13.95
C LEU A 252 -13.36 7.43 14.01
N PRO A 253 -13.06 8.71 14.33
CA PRO A 253 -14.07 9.78 14.32
C PRO A 253 -14.75 9.83 12.94
N ARG A 254 -16.07 9.81 12.90
CA ARG A 254 -16.81 10.11 11.66
C ARG A 254 -16.64 11.60 11.37
N ASN A 255 -16.33 11.97 10.12
CA ASN A 255 -16.38 13.38 9.73
C ASN A 255 -17.82 13.86 10.01
N ALA A 256 -17.97 14.99 10.68
CA ALA A 256 -19.22 15.72 10.63
C ALA A 256 -19.52 15.97 9.13
N PRO A 257 -20.78 15.78 8.66
CA PRO A 257 -21.15 16.20 7.33
C PRO A 257 -20.75 17.67 7.20
N ALA A 258 -20.14 18.04 6.07
CA ALA A 258 -19.88 19.45 5.77
C ALA A 258 -21.23 20.18 5.98
N GLU A 259 -21.28 21.10 6.94
CA GLU A 259 -22.46 21.94 7.12
C GLU A 259 -22.66 22.62 5.77
N SER A 260 -23.81 22.35 5.14
CA SER A 260 -24.26 23.11 4.00
C SER A 260 -24.34 24.56 4.45
N LEU A 261 -23.38 25.38 4.02
CA LEU A 261 -23.52 26.82 4.11
C LEU A 261 -24.76 27.19 3.30
N SER A 262 -25.91 27.13 3.95
CA SER A 262 -27.14 27.75 3.45
C SER A 262 -26.88 29.25 3.44
N GLN A 263 -26.72 29.78 2.26
CA GLN A 263 -26.71 31.19 1.95
C GLN A 263 -27.98 31.80 2.55
N SER A 264 -27.82 32.66 3.51
CA SER A 264 -28.81 33.69 3.89
C SER A 264 -28.46 34.98 3.19
#